data_0dd865688c596380a484150eee7dbf0a
#
_entry.id   0dd865688c596380a484150eee7dbf0a
#
_cell.length_a   1.000
_cell.length_b   1.000
_cell.length_c   1.000
_cell.angle_alpha   90.00
_cell.angle_beta   90.00
_cell.angle_gamma   90.00
#
_symmetry.space_group_name_H-M   'P 1'
#
loop_
_entity.id
_entity.type
_entity.pdbx_description
1 polymer ?
#
loop_
_entity_poly.entity_id
_entity_poly.type
_entity_poly.pdbx_seq_one_letter_code
_entity_poly.pdbx_strand_id
1 'polypeptide(L)'
;WGEGVFSNPHGIAIGPDDSVYCVDNGDHSVSKFTPDGKFLLRIGTQNKPSKPLSGIPFSQPTHIAIDPLTGDIFVSDGYDNARIHKYAEDGTHILSWGQSGTDEGEFSLPHNIDTDSKGMVYVADRENQRIQIFDSNGNFQYQMGLNIARPGAVCINENSGVVLAYIGEFFSGFNTYATAERIGPRVSILDNNGNKLANLGYQSFGDGPGQFYSPHAIAVDSKGDIYVAEVSLTEKYGGIVEPPKPGVQRRSFQKLIKQ
;
A
#
# COMPACT_ATOMS: atom_id res chain seq x y z
N TRP A 1 -19.56 -8.36 -8.28
CA TRP A 1 -20.24 -7.20 -7.65
C TRP A 1 -19.36 -5.95 -7.65
N GLY A 2 -19.88 -4.80 -7.22
CA GLY A 2 -19.14 -3.54 -7.11
C GLY A 2 -19.34 -2.57 -8.27
N GLU A 3 -20.02 -2.95 -9.34
CA GLU A 3 -20.33 -2.04 -10.45
C GLU A 3 -21.19 -0.86 -9.98
N GLY A 4 -20.70 0.36 -10.24
CA GLY A 4 -21.37 1.60 -9.83
C GLY A 4 -21.34 1.92 -8.33
N VAL A 5 -20.63 1.12 -7.52
CA VAL A 5 -20.53 1.32 -6.06
C VAL A 5 -19.43 2.32 -5.71
N PHE A 6 -18.36 2.34 -6.49
CA PHE A 6 -17.15 3.09 -6.21
C PHE A 6 -16.95 4.27 -7.15
N SER A 7 -16.37 5.35 -6.62
CA SER A 7 -15.98 6.55 -7.40
C SER A 7 -14.57 6.38 -7.96
N ASN A 8 -13.62 6.01 -7.11
CA ASN A 8 -12.23 5.70 -7.48
C ASN A 8 -11.63 4.72 -6.46
N PRO A 9 -11.94 3.41 -6.59
CA PRO A 9 -11.45 2.40 -5.65
C PRO A 9 -9.92 2.32 -5.70
N HIS A 10 -9.28 2.24 -4.53
CA HIS A 10 -7.83 2.28 -4.43
C HIS A 10 -7.25 1.09 -3.65
N GLY A 11 -7.56 0.98 -2.36
CA GLY A 11 -7.08 -0.10 -1.50
C GLY A 11 -8.14 -1.16 -1.24
N ILE A 12 -7.68 -2.42 -1.07
CA ILE A 12 -8.54 -3.55 -0.71
C ILE A 12 -7.83 -4.41 0.33
N ALA A 13 -8.56 -4.85 1.35
CA ALA A 13 -8.08 -5.86 2.30
C ALA A 13 -9.18 -6.87 2.62
N ILE A 14 -8.77 -8.06 3.03
CA ILE A 14 -9.68 -9.11 3.50
C ILE A 14 -9.51 -9.22 5.01
N GLY A 15 -10.62 -9.11 5.72
CA GLY A 15 -10.66 -9.29 7.17
C GLY A 15 -10.57 -10.75 7.60
N PRO A 16 -10.30 -11.01 8.89
CA PRO A 16 -10.23 -12.38 9.41
C PRO A 16 -11.57 -13.13 9.37
N ASP A 17 -12.66 -12.42 9.16
CA ASP A 17 -14.02 -12.92 8.96
C ASP A 17 -14.41 -13.07 7.48
N ASP A 18 -13.42 -13.07 6.58
CA ASP A 18 -13.58 -13.06 5.12
C ASP A 18 -14.31 -11.80 4.57
N SER A 19 -14.59 -10.81 5.39
CA SER A 19 -15.16 -9.55 4.93
C SER A 19 -14.19 -8.80 4.02
N VAL A 20 -14.74 -8.08 3.05
CA VAL A 20 -13.98 -7.31 2.06
C VAL A 20 -14.04 -5.83 2.41
N TYR A 21 -12.89 -5.25 2.71
CA TYR A 21 -12.75 -3.82 2.94
C TYR A 21 -12.24 -3.14 1.68
N CYS A 22 -12.95 -2.11 1.25
CA CYS A 22 -12.60 -1.33 0.06
C CYS A 22 -12.39 0.13 0.45
N VAL A 23 -11.24 0.68 0.10
CA VAL A 23 -10.93 2.10 0.24
C VAL A 23 -11.27 2.79 -1.07
N ASP A 24 -12.08 3.82 -1.01
CA ASP A 24 -12.41 4.67 -2.16
C ASP A 24 -11.86 6.08 -1.92
N ASN A 25 -10.79 6.42 -2.62
CA ASN A 25 -10.19 7.74 -2.48
C ASN A 25 -10.97 8.83 -3.22
N GLY A 26 -11.83 8.46 -4.17
CA GLY A 26 -12.70 9.39 -4.89
C GLY A 26 -13.90 9.85 -4.08
N ASP A 27 -14.46 8.97 -3.24
CA ASP A 27 -15.57 9.33 -2.34
C ASP A 27 -15.16 9.60 -0.90
N HIS A 28 -13.85 9.44 -0.61
CA HIS A 28 -13.23 9.69 0.71
C HIS A 28 -13.76 8.80 1.82
N SER A 29 -13.98 7.53 1.55
CA SER A 29 -14.53 6.58 2.52
C SER A 29 -13.87 5.19 2.45
N VAL A 30 -14.12 4.41 3.50
CA VAL A 30 -13.81 2.98 3.55
C VAL A 30 -15.11 2.23 3.76
N SER A 31 -15.36 1.21 2.95
CA SER A 31 -16.56 0.37 3.06
C SER A 31 -16.21 -1.08 3.31
N LYS A 32 -16.94 -1.73 4.25
CA LYS A 32 -16.89 -3.16 4.55
C LYS A 32 -18.06 -3.87 3.88
N PHE A 33 -17.79 -5.00 3.24
CA PHE A 33 -18.77 -5.85 2.57
C PHE A 33 -18.58 -7.30 3.00
N THR A 34 -19.62 -8.10 2.84
CA THR A 34 -19.48 -9.56 2.83
C THR A 34 -18.76 -10.03 1.57
N PRO A 35 -18.23 -11.28 1.50
CA PRO A 35 -17.59 -11.79 0.28
C PRO A 35 -18.46 -11.74 -0.99
N ASP A 36 -19.78 -11.86 -0.82
CA ASP A 36 -20.77 -11.77 -1.90
C ASP A 36 -21.23 -10.33 -2.21
N GLY A 37 -20.63 -9.32 -1.56
CA GLY A 37 -20.83 -7.90 -1.88
C GLY A 37 -21.98 -7.21 -1.14
N LYS A 38 -22.54 -7.82 -0.07
CA LYS A 38 -23.51 -7.14 0.77
C LYS A 38 -22.80 -6.11 1.63
N PHE A 39 -23.25 -4.86 1.57
CA PHE A 39 -22.74 -3.77 2.40
C PHE A 39 -22.97 -4.01 3.90
N LEU A 40 -21.94 -3.78 4.70
CA LEU A 40 -21.95 -3.97 6.17
C LEU A 40 -21.72 -2.65 6.93
N LEU A 41 -20.67 -1.89 6.56
CA LEU A 41 -20.23 -0.72 7.30
C LEU A 41 -19.57 0.30 6.35
N ARG A 42 -19.68 1.58 6.70
CA ARG A 42 -18.87 2.66 6.10
C ARG A 42 -18.21 3.49 7.18
N ILE A 43 -16.92 3.74 7.01
CA ILE A 43 -16.12 4.67 7.79
C ILE A 43 -15.86 5.90 6.92
N GLY A 44 -16.03 7.09 7.47
CA GLY A 44 -16.02 8.34 6.73
C GLY A 44 -17.41 8.71 6.18
N THR A 45 -17.49 9.83 5.50
CA THR A 45 -18.74 10.32 4.90
C THR A 45 -18.55 10.47 3.40
N GLN A 46 -19.29 9.69 2.64
CA GLN A 46 -19.20 9.65 1.19
C GLN A 46 -19.29 11.05 0.55
N ASN A 47 -18.36 11.37 -0.33
CA ASN A 47 -18.24 12.65 -1.05
C ASN A 47 -18.09 13.88 -0.13
N LYS A 48 -17.58 13.70 1.09
CA LYS A 48 -17.30 14.79 2.04
C LYS A 48 -15.85 14.72 2.51
N PRO A 49 -14.89 15.19 1.71
CA PRO A 49 -13.50 15.24 2.14
C PRO A 49 -13.30 16.20 3.31
N SER A 50 -12.41 15.85 4.21
CA SER A 50 -11.83 16.81 5.13
C SER A 50 -10.90 17.79 4.39
N LYS A 51 -10.50 18.88 5.05
CA LYS A 51 -9.49 19.77 4.43
C LYS A 51 -8.16 19.05 4.32
N PRO A 52 -7.41 19.21 3.21
CA PRO A 52 -6.08 18.67 3.09
C PRO A 52 -5.19 19.03 4.28
N LEU A 53 -4.38 18.08 4.74
CA LEU A 53 -3.46 18.17 5.86
C LEU A 53 -4.10 18.60 7.20
N SER A 54 -5.43 18.47 7.34
CA SER A 54 -6.14 18.80 8.58
C SER A 54 -5.95 17.77 9.68
N GLY A 55 -5.52 16.57 9.34
CA GLY A 55 -5.49 15.43 10.26
C GLY A 55 -6.85 14.84 10.62
N ILE A 56 -7.93 15.35 10.01
CA ILE A 56 -9.30 14.85 10.18
C ILE A 56 -9.57 13.81 9.07
N PRO A 57 -10.13 12.63 9.38
CA PRO A 57 -10.49 11.62 8.35
C PRO A 57 -11.69 12.06 7.52
N PHE A 58 -11.71 11.78 6.22
CA PHE A 58 -10.65 11.39 5.33
C PHE A 58 -10.43 12.47 4.27
N SER A 59 -9.20 12.52 3.73
CA SER A 59 -8.90 13.32 2.54
C SER A 59 -8.09 12.47 1.56
N GLN A 60 -8.76 11.73 0.71
CA GLN A 60 -8.22 10.75 -0.25
C GLN A 60 -7.44 9.60 0.43
N PRO A 61 -8.12 8.75 1.23
CA PRO A 61 -7.50 7.59 1.86
C PRO A 61 -6.93 6.63 0.81
N THR A 62 -5.84 5.93 1.17
CA THR A 62 -5.08 5.13 0.21
C THR A 62 -5.22 3.62 0.44
N HIS A 63 -5.07 3.15 1.68
CA HIS A 63 -5.12 1.72 1.96
C HIS A 63 -5.66 1.43 3.37
N ILE A 64 -5.81 0.14 3.68
CA ILE A 64 -6.38 -0.35 4.94
C ILE A 64 -5.67 -1.63 5.38
N ALA A 65 -5.48 -1.78 6.68
CA ALA A 65 -5.05 -3.04 7.31
C ALA A 65 -5.95 -3.35 8.51
N ILE A 66 -6.04 -4.63 8.85
CA ILE A 66 -6.85 -5.10 9.98
C ILE A 66 -5.90 -5.76 10.99
N ASP A 67 -5.94 -5.32 12.23
CA ASP A 67 -5.20 -5.95 13.32
C ASP A 67 -5.73 -7.38 13.54
N PRO A 68 -4.91 -8.42 13.36
CA PRO A 68 -5.38 -9.79 13.50
C PRO A 68 -5.69 -10.19 14.95
N LEU A 69 -5.25 -9.39 15.94
CA LEU A 69 -5.48 -9.67 17.36
C LEU A 69 -6.78 -9.05 17.88
N THR A 70 -7.11 -7.85 17.42
CA THR A 70 -8.21 -7.04 17.97
C THR A 70 -9.34 -6.80 16.99
N GLY A 71 -9.10 -6.98 15.69
CA GLY A 71 -10.02 -6.59 14.63
C GLY A 71 -10.04 -5.07 14.37
N ASP A 72 -9.18 -4.30 15.03
CA ASP A 72 -9.06 -2.87 14.81
C ASP A 72 -8.62 -2.58 13.37
N ILE A 73 -9.11 -1.49 12.84
CA ILE A 73 -8.94 -1.09 11.46
C ILE A 73 -7.96 0.09 11.39
N PHE A 74 -6.89 -0.06 10.62
CA PHE A 74 -5.95 1.02 10.32
C PHE A 74 -6.13 1.51 8.90
N VAL A 75 -6.25 2.82 8.71
CA VAL A 75 -6.42 3.44 7.38
C VAL A 75 -5.30 4.44 7.15
N SER A 76 -4.56 4.27 6.05
CA SER A 76 -3.65 5.31 5.57
C SER A 76 -4.44 6.35 4.78
N ASP A 77 -4.36 7.62 5.19
CA ASP A 77 -5.00 8.76 4.56
C ASP A 77 -3.91 9.63 3.93
N GLY A 78 -3.42 9.18 2.77
CA GLY A 78 -2.10 9.57 2.29
C GLY A 78 -2.08 10.60 1.17
N TYR A 79 -3.06 10.66 0.28
CA TYR A 79 -2.95 11.56 -0.88
C TYR A 79 -3.07 13.04 -0.52
N ASP A 80 -3.90 13.35 0.47
CA ASP A 80 -4.11 14.75 0.88
C ASP A 80 -3.91 14.99 2.38
N ASN A 81 -3.66 13.96 3.21
CA ASN A 81 -3.71 14.17 4.67
C ASN A 81 -2.46 13.78 5.47
N ALA A 82 -1.57 12.92 4.98
CA ALA A 82 -0.36 12.45 5.66
C ALA A 82 -0.63 11.87 7.07
N ARG A 83 -1.67 11.04 7.21
CA ARG A 83 -2.15 10.51 8.50
C ARG A 83 -2.40 9.01 8.43
N ILE A 84 -2.33 8.37 9.59
CA ILE A 84 -2.92 7.06 9.83
C ILE A 84 -4.05 7.22 10.83
N HIS A 85 -5.18 6.56 10.59
CA HIS A 85 -6.35 6.58 11.46
C HIS A 85 -6.66 5.17 11.94
N LYS A 86 -6.90 5.01 13.24
CA LYS A 86 -7.31 3.75 13.86
C LYS A 86 -8.77 3.79 14.27
N TYR A 87 -9.48 2.73 13.93
CA TYR A 87 -10.89 2.52 14.27
C TYR A 87 -11.06 1.17 14.94
N ALA A 88 -12.07 1.04 15.81
CA ALA A 88 -12.56 -0.24 16.25
C ALA A 88 -13.26 -0.98 15.07
N GLU A 89 -13.49 -2.28 15.23
CA GLU A 89 -14.16 -3.09 14.21
C GLU A 89 -15.55 -2.56 13.81
N ASP A 90 -16.25 -1.90 14.72
CA ASP A 90 -17.56 -1.30 14.49
C ASP A 90 -17.50 0.07 13.78
N GLY A 91 -16.31 0.55 13.44
CA GLY A 91 -16.08 1.85 12.80
C GLY A 91 -15.96 3.03 13.74
N THR A 92 -15.96 2.80 15.07
CA THR A 92 -15.72 3.88 16.05
C THR A 92 -14.27 4.34 15.98
N HIS A 93 -14.03 5.64 15.78
CA HIS A 93 -12.68 6.21 15.75
C HIS A 93 -12.00 6.10 17.11
N ILE A 94 -10.76 5.59 17.14
CA ILE A 94 -9.97 5.42 18.37
C ILE A 94 -8.92 6.51 18.47
N LEU A 95 -8.01 6.60 17.49
CA LEU A 95 -6.91 7.57 17.48
C LEU A 95 -6.40 7.83 16.06
N SER A 96 -5.58 8.85 15.91
CA SER A 96 -4.87 9.13 14.65
C SER A 96 -3.47 9.65 14.96
N TRP A 97 -2.51 9.30 14.09
CA TRP A 97 -1.12 9.78 14.22
C TRP A 97 -0.51 10.16 12.89
N GLY A 98 0.65 10.80 12.95
CA GLY A 98 1.38 11.32 11.81
C GLY A 98 1.03 12.76 11.47
N GLN A 99 1.84 13.33 10.65
CA GLN A 99 1.69 14.64 10.00
C GLN A 99 2.61 14.71 8.80
N SER A 100 2.47 15.73 7.96
CA SER A 100 3.37 15.92 6.82
C SER A 100 4.79 16.26 7.27
N GLY A 101 5.77 15.50 6.79
CA GLY A 101 7.19 15.74 7.10
C GLY A 101 8.06 14.53 6.81
N THR A 102 9.31 14.58 7.32
CA THR A 102 10.36 13.59 7.07
C THR A 102 10.90 12.92 8.33
N ASP A 103 10.55 13.44 9.51
CA ASP A 103 11.02 12.91 10.79
C ASP A 103 10.30 11.59 11.15
N GLU A 104 10.70 10.95 12.24
CA GLU A 104 10.06 9.75 12.76
C GLU A 104 8.59 10.03 13.11
N GLY A 105 7.67 9.21 12.61
CA GLY A 105 6.23 9.41 12.78
C GLY A 105 5.61 10.46 11.85
N GLU A 106 6.39 11.16 11.06
CA GLU A 106 5.90 12.03 9.98
C GLU A 106 5.85 11.30 8.65
N PHE A 107 5.02 11.75 7.73
CA PHE A 107 4.80 11.09 6.45
C PHE A 107 4.86 12.05 5.26
N SER A 108 5.35 11.52 4.15
CA SER A 108 5.17 12.12 2.84
C SER A 108 4.47 11.10 1.94
N LEU A 109 3.13 11.15 1.97
CA LEU A 109 2.26 10.22 1.28
C LEU A 109 2.33 8.78 1.81
N PRO A 110 1.75 8.49 3.02
CA PRO A 110 1.56 7.11 3.50
C PRO A 110 0.60 6.39 2.55
N HIS A 111 1.15 5.52 1.68
CA HIS A 111 0.41 5.01 0.52
C HIS A 111 -0.21 3.65 0.76
N ASN A 112 0.46 2.81 1.54
CA ASN A 112 -0.01 1.46 1.83
C ASN A 112 0.29 1.13 3.30
N ILE A 113 -0.45 0.21 3.87
CA ILE A 113 -0.36 -0.17 5.28
C ILE A 113 -0.65 -1.65 5.42
N ASP A 114 0.07 -2.33 6.31
CA ASP A 114 -0.21 -3.72 6.69
C ASP A 114 0.13 -3.96 8.15
N THR A 115 -0.29 -5.09 8.71
CA THR A 115 -0.06 -5.48 10.10
C THR A 115 0.55 -6.87 10.19
N ASP A 116 1.34 -7.11 11.24
CA ASP A 116 1.83 -8.45 11.57
C ASP A 116 0.97 -9.13 12.64
N SER A 117 1.26 -10.41 12.95
CA SER A 117 0.54 -11.20 13.95
C SER A 117 0.68 -10.68 15.39
N LYS A 118 1.56 -9.71 15.64
CA LYS A 118 1.77 -9.07 16.94
C LYS A 118 1.08 -7.71 17.05
N GLY A 119 0.35 -7.29 15.99
CA GLY A 119 -0.31 -6.00 15.93
C GLY A 119 0.65 -4.83 15.62
N MET A 120 1.86 -5.10 15.12
CA MET A 120 2.74 -4.05 14.61
C MET A 120 2.20 -3.54 13.29
N VAL A 121 2.29 -2.23 13.06
CA VAL A 121 1.72 -1.54 11.91
C VAL A 121 2.85 -1.05 11.00
N TYR A 122 2.86 -1.53 9.76
CA TYR A 122 3.86 -1.23 8.74
C TYR A 122 3.29 -0.24 7.73
N VAL A 123 3.89 0.94 7.61
CA VAL A 123 3.40 2.01 6.73
C VAL A 123 4.40 2.29 5.63
N ALA A 124 3.96 2.14 4.38
CA ALA A 124 4.73 2.53 3.21
C ALA A 124 4.68 4.07 3.03
N ASP A 125 5.68 4.74 3.55
CA ASP A 125 5.87 6.20 3.48
C ASP A 125 6.56 6.55 2.14
N ARG A 126 5.74 6.58 1.08
CA ARG A 126 6.14 6.45 -0.31
C ARG A 126 7.16 7.48 -0.76
N GLU A 127 6.89 8.76 -0.54
CA GLU A 127 7.77 9.82 -1.02
C GLU A 127 8.99 10.02 -0.11
N ASN A 128 8.95 9.54 1.13
CA ASN A 128 10.11 9.46 2.01
C ASN A 128 10.96 8.20 1.79
N GLN A 129 10.55 7.32 0.87
CA GLN A 129 11.29 6.12 0.44
C GLN A 129 11.65 5.18 1.60
N ARG A 130 10.69 4.94 2.50
CA ARG A 130 10.87 4.10 3.69
C ARG A 130 9.59 3.35 4.07
N ILE A 131 9.74 2.32 4.87
CA ILE A 131 8.66 1.71 5.64
C ILE A 131 8.85 2.13 7.08
N GLN A 132 7.89 2.74 7.72
CA GLN A 132 7.88 3.03 9.14
C GLN A 132 7.04 2.00 9.88
N ILE A 133 7.51 1.55 11.05
CA ILE A 133 6.85 0.56 11.89
C ILE A 133 6.43 1.20 13.20
N PHE A 134 5.18 0.96 13.57
CA PHE A 134 4.53 1.49 14.77
C PHE A 134 3.95 0.35 15.60
N ASP A 135 3.74 0.58 16.89
CA ASP A 135 2.83 -0.25 17.67
C ASP A 135 1.37 0.08 17.33
N SER A 136 0.43 -0.71 17.87
CA SER A 136 -1.01 -0.50 17.65
C SER A 136 -1.57 0.81 18.23
N ASN A 137 -0.78 1.54 19.02
CA ASN A 137 -1.12 2.86 19.56
C ASN A 137 -0.51 4.02 18.77
N GLY A 138 0.18 3.72 17.65
CA GLY A 138 0.81 4.71 16.80
C GLY A 138 2.16 5.22 17.30
N ASN A 139 2.77 4.57 18.29
CA ASN A 139 4.12 4.90 18.73
C ASN A 139 5.14 4.34 17.74
N PHE A 140 6.02 5.20 17.23
CA PHE A 140 7.11 4.81 16.33
C PHE A 140 8.05 3.81 17.03
N GLN A 141 8.43 2.76 16.31
CA GLN A 141 9.32 1.73 16.80
C GLN A 141 10.67 1.75 16.06
N TYR A 142 10.61 1.63 14.74
CA TYR A 142 11.78 1.66 13.87
C TYR A 142 11.34 1.89 12.42
N GLN A 143 12.32 1.99 11.52
CA GLN A 143 12.06 2.07 10.09
C GLN A 143 12.96 1.12 9.30
N MET A 144 12.46 0.68 8.16
CA MET A 144 13.19 -0.05 7.13
C MET A 144 13.31 0.84 5.90
N GLY A 145 14.39 0.72 5.12
CA GLY A 145 14.37 1.48 3.88
C GLY A 145 15.70 1.85 3.28
N LEU A 146 16.80 1.29 3.78
CA LEU A 146 18.07 1.43 3.06
C LEU A 146 17.95 0.82 1.66
N ASN A 147 18.01 1.66 0.62
CA ASN A 147 17.89 1.27 -0.78
C ASN A 147 16.49 0.75 -1.20
N ILE A 148 15.43 1.25 -0.61
CA ILE A 148 14.07 1.15 -1.14
C ILE A 148 13.82 2.38 -2.03
N ALA A 149 13.18 2.15 -3.20
CA ALA A 149 12.66 3.23 -4.03
C ALA A 149 11.35 3.76 -3.41
N ARG A 150 10.44 4.26 -4.19
CA ARG A 150 9.13 4.75 -3.73
C ARG A 150 8.20 3.57 -3.40
N PRO A 151 8.07 3.12 -2.13
CA PRO A 151 7.25 1.97 -1.78
C PRO A 151 5.76 2.28 -2.00
N GLY A 152 5.18 1.67 -3.02
CA GLY A 152 3.75 1.77 -3.32
C GLY A 152 2.92 0.74 -2.58
N ALA A 153 3.53 -0.38 -2.16
CA ALA A 153 2.88 -1.45 -1.44
C ALA A 153 3.80 -2.04 -0.36
N VAL A 154 3.20 -2.50 0.73
CA VAL A 154 3.81 -3.37 1.72
C VAL A 154 2.85 -4.53 2.01
N CYS A 155 3.39 -5.75 2.07
CA CYS A 155 2.65 -6.93 2.51
C CYS A 155 3.53 -7.70 3.48
N ILE A 156 3.01 -7.94 4.68
CA ILE A 156 3.69 -8.71 5.72
C ILE A 156 3.20 -10.15 5.64
N ASN A 157 4.14 -11.07 5.47
CA ASN A 157 3.84 -12.49 5.47
C ASN A 157 4.66 -13.20 6.54
N GLU A 158 3.97 -13.91 7.40
CA GLU A 158 4.57 -14.73 8.45
C GLU A 158 4.44 -16.20 8.08
N ASN A 159 5.56 -16.84 7.86
CA ASN A 159 5.60 -18.28 7.62
C ASN A 159 6.61 -18.94 8.55
N SER A 160 6.16 -19.96 9.30
CA SER A 160 6.99 -20.73 10.23
C SER A 160 7.77 -19.85 11.23
N GLY A 161 7.16 -18.76 11.71
CA GLY A 161 7.76 -17.83 12.67
C GLY A 161 8.76 -16.84 12.08
N VAL A 162 8.90 -16.80 10.75
CA VAL A 162 9.72 -15.81 10.04
C VAL A 162 8.81 -14.75 9.45
N VAL A 163 9.03 -13.50 9.85
CA VAL A 163 8.33 -12.33 9.29
C VAL A 163 9.10 -11.83 8.08
N LEU A 164 8.44 -11.73 6.96
CA LEU A 164 8.98 -11.15 5.73
C LEU A 164 8.10 -9.98 5.29
N ALA A 165 8.75 -8.87 4.91
CA ALA A 165 8.10 -7.73 4.29
C ALA A 165 8.33 -7.75 2.78
N TYR A 166 7.27 -7.79 2.00
CA TYR A 166 7.27 -7.71 0.55
C TYR A 166 6.89 -6.29 0.16
N ILE A 167 7.82 -5.60 -0.50
CA ILE A 167 7.67 -4.17 -0.83
C ILE A 167 7.53 -4.02 -2.34
N GLY A 168 6.40 -3.46 -2.78
CA GLY A 168 6.19 -3.03 -4.16
C GLY A 168 6.79 -1.65 -4.36
N GLU A 169 7.82 -1.54 -5.17
CA GLU A 169 8.53 -0.29 -5.39
C GLU A 169 8.21 0.30 -6.76
N PHE A 170 7.82 1.57 -6.74
CA PHE A 170 7.75 2.38 -7.94
C PHE A 170 9.15 2.76 -8.41
N PHE A 171 9.23 3.25 -9.62
CA PHE A 171 10.45 3.86 -10.11
C PHE A 171 10.85 5.08 -9.26
N SER A 172 12.13 5.18 -8.91
CA SER A 172 12.67 6.26 -8.04
C SER A 172 12.51 7.68 -8.62
N GLY A 173 12.34 7.79 -9.93
CA GLY A 173 11.74 8.96 -10.60
C GLY A 173 12.57 10.23 -10.73
N PHE A 174 13.81 10.26 -10.22
CA PHE A 174 14.60 11.48 -10.31
C PHE A 174 15.40 11.56 -11.61
N ASN A 175 15.06 12.53 -12.47
CA ASN A 175 15.84 12.85 -13.67
C ASN A 175 17.28 13.34 -13.35
N THR A 176 17.55 13.70 -12.11
CA THR A 176 18.83 14.24 -11.64
C THR A 176 19.97 13.22 -11.69
N TYR A 177 19.66 11.94 -11.70
CA TYR A 177 20.63 10.85 -11.75
C TYR A 177 20.56 10.08 -13.07
N ALA A 178 20.55 10.79 -14.18
CA ALA A 178 20.41 10.20 -15.52
C ALA A 178 21.49 9.12 -15.84
N THR A 179 22.62 9.16 -15.14
CA THR A 179 23.73 8.20 -15.27
C THR A 179 23.82 7.20 -14.12
N ALA A 180 23.02 7.37 -13.04
CA ALA A 180 23.01 6.44 -11.92
C ALA A 180 22.14 5.21 -12.23
N GLU A 181 22.45 4.10 -11.56
CA GLU A 181 21.63 2.91 -11.64
C GLU A 181 20.21 3.22 -11.11
N ARG A 182 19.21 2.99 -11.94
CA ARG A 182 17.81 3.26 -11.60
C ARG A 182 17.30 2.21 -10.62
N ILE A 183 16.69 2.65 -9.52
CA ILE A 183 16.06 1.77 -8.56
C ILE A 183 14.56 1.65 -8.91
N GLY A 184 14.09 0.39 -9.04
CA GLY A 184 12.71 0.07 -9.40
C GLY A 184 12.39 0.29 -10.90
N PRO A 185 11.19 -0.11 -11.34
CA PRO A 185 10.18 -0.81 -10.54
C PRO A 185 10.58 -2.25 -10.19
N ARG A 186 10.26 -2.70 -8.99
CA ARG A 186 10.61 -4.05 -8.51
C ARG A 186 9.78 -4.45 -7.29
N VAL A 187 9.90 -5.70 -6.87
CA VAL A 187 9.47 -6.18 -5.55
C VAL A 187 10.72 -6.52 -4.73
N SER A 188 10.90 -5.86 -3.58
CA SER A 188 11.93 -6.19 -2.61
C SER A 188 11.37 -7.06 -1.49
N ILE A 189 12.16 -8.04 -1.04
CA ILE A 189 11.84 -8.89 0.10
C ILE A 189 12.83 -8.59 1.20
N LEU A 190 12.34 -8.17 2.36
CA LEU A 190 13.13 -7.82 3.53
C LEU A 190 12.81 -8.77 4.69
N ASP A 191 13.80 -9.01 5.56
CA ASP A 191 13.55 -9.61 6.86
C ASP A 191 13.00 -8.59 7.87
N ASN A 192 12.65 -9.05 9.08
CA ASN A 192 12.13 -8.21 10.15
C ASN A 192 13.10 -7.14 10.69
N ASN A 193 14.39 -7.23 10.33
CA ASN A 193 15.39 -6.22 10.66
C ASN A 193 15.60 -5.22 9.52
N GLY A 194 14.87 -5.35 8.42
CA GLY A 194 15.00 -4.52 7.23
C GLY A 194 16.17 -4.91 6.32
N ASN A 195 16.82 -6.08 6.56
CA ASN A 195 17.85 -6.57 5.66
C ASN A 195 17.20 -7.10 4.38
N LYS A 196 17.74 -6.68 3.25
CA LYS A 196 17.26 -7.12 1.96
C LYS A 196 17.70 -8.55 1.67
N LEU A 197 16.73 -9.43 1.48
CA LEU A 197 16.94 -10.84 1.13
C LEU A 197 16.92 -11.05 -0.38
N ALA A 198 16.02 -10.37 -1.10
CA ALA A 198 15.90 -10.48 -2.55
C ALA A 198 15.30 -9.24 -3.19
N ASN A 199 15.59 -9.05 -4.47
CA ASN A 199 14.86 -8.19 -5.38
C ASN A 199 14.29 -9.04 -6.50
N LEU A 200 12.99 -8.92 -6.76
CA LEU A 200 12.31 -9.55 -7.88
C LEU A 200 11.99 -8.47 -8.91
N GLY A 201 12.30 -8.75 -10.15
CA GLY A 201 12.08 -7.82 -11.26
C GLY A 201 13.38 -7.46 -11.97
N TYR A 202 13.22 -7.05 -13.22
CA TYR A 202 14.31 -6.52 -14.04
C TYR A 202 14.37 -5.01 -13.87
N GLN A 203 15.53 -4.42 -14.15
CA GLN A 203 15.73 -2.96 -14.08
C GLN A 203 14.99 -2.17 -15.18
N SER A 204 14.25 -2.85 -16.05
CA SER A 204 13.51 -2.23 -17.14
C SER A 204 12.00 -2.42 -17.00
N PHE A 205 11.26 -1.40 -17.36
CA PHE A 205 9.81 -1.48 -17.52
C PHE A 205 9.42 -2.47 -18.62
N GLY A 206 8.31 -3.16 -18.47
CA GLY A 206 7.82 -4.04 -19.52
C GLY A 206 6.72 -5.00 -19.14
N ASP A 207 6.22 -5.72 -20.15
CA ASP A 207 5.19 -6.75 -20.04
C ASP A 207 5.76 -8.18 -19.96
N GLY A 208 7.09 -8.32 -20.00
CA GLY A 208 7.76 -9.61 -19.87
C GLY A 208 7.62 -10.21 -18.47
N PRO A 209 7.77 -11.54 -18.30
CA PRO A 209 7.75 -12.15 -16.98
C PRO A 209 8.76 -11.49 -16.03
N GLY A 210 8.32 -11.08 -14.85
CA GLY A 210 9.16 -10.40 -13.86
C GLY A 210 9.54 -8.95 -14.21
N GLN A 211 9.04 -8.38 -15.30
CA GLN A 211 9.12 -6.92 -15.53
C GLN A 211 7.90 -6.26 -14.91
N PHE A 212 8.07 -5.04 -14.46
CA PHE A 212 7.02 -4.24 -13.83
C PHE A 212 6.94 -2.84 -14.45
N TYR A 213 5.79 -2.19 -14.28
CA TYR A 213 5.59 -0.77 -14.51
C TYR A 213 5.53 -0.02 -13.19
N SER A 214 4.67 -0.47 -12.27
CA SER A 214 4.44 0.21 -11.00
C SER A 214 3.75 -0.75 -10.03
N PRO A 215 4.47 -1.62 -9.31
CA PRO A 215 3.91 -2.49 -8.28
C PRO A 215 3.16 -1.67 -7.24
N HIS A 216 1.82 -1.77 -7.24
CA HIS A 216 0.94 -0.91 -6.46
C HIS A 216 0.28 -1.64 -5.31
N ALA A 217 -0.01 -2.93 -5.47
CA ALA A 217 -0.50 -3.80 -4.42
C ALA A 217 0.18 -5.17 -4.50
N ILE A 218 0.43 -5.76 -3.34
CA ILE A 218 1.05 -7.09 -3.19
C ILE A 218 0.22 -7.92 -2.23
N ALA A 219 0.07 -9.20 -2.55
CA ALA A 219 -0.40 -10.22 -1.63
C ALA A 219 0.48 -11.45 -1.74
N VAL A 220 0.62 -12.20 -0.65
CA VAL A 220 1.40 -13.44 -0.60
C VAL A 220 0.52 -14.54 -0.04
N ASP A 221 0.40 -15.65 -0.75
CA ASP A 221 -0.40 -16.78 -0.29
C ASP A 221 0.37 -17.71 0.67
N SER A 222 -0.33 -18.69 1.23
CA SER A 222 0.23 -19.65 2.20
C SER A 222 1.33 -20.55 1.61
N LYS A 223 1.48 -20.59 0.26
CA LYS A 223 2.56 -21.30 -0.41
C LYS A 223 3.79 -20.42 -0.62
N GLY A 224 3.64 -19.11 -0.41
CA GLY A 224 4.66 -18.09 -0.67
C GLY A 224 4.66 -17.60 -2.12
N ASP A 225 3.59 -17.87 -2.89
CA ASP A 225 3.41 -17.27 -4.21
C ASP A 225 3.02 -15.80 -4.04
N ILE A 226 3.59 -14.94 -4.86
CA ILE A 226 3.44 -13.48 -4.75
C ILE A 226 2.52 -13.01 -5.87
N TYR A 227 1.50 -12.26 -5.51
CA TYR A 227 0.57 -11.61 -6.42
C TYR A 227 0.87 -10.11 -6.45
N VAL A 228 1.12 -9.56 -7.63
CA VAL A 228 1.45 -8.14 -7.82
C VAL A 228 0.44 -7.51 -8.74
N ALA A 229 -0.29 -6.51 -8.23
CA ALA A 229 -1.13 -5.65 -9.04
C ALA A 229 -0.40 -4.32 -9.33
N GLU A 230 -0.58 -3.81 -10.54
CA GLU A 230 0.21 -2.70 -11.06
C GLU A 230 -0.66 -1.56 -11.62
N VAL A 231 -0.20 -0.34 -11.42
CA VAL A 231 -0.68 0.82 -12.18
C VAL A 231 0.14 0.91 -13.47
N SER A 232 -0.30 0.19 -14.50
CA SER A 232 0.46 0.02 -15.74
C SER A 232 0.12 1.02 -16.84
N LEU A 233 -0.95 1.82 -16.66
CA LEU A 233 -1.48 2.74 -17.68
C LEU A 233 -1.21 4.23 -17.40
N THR A 234 -0.47 4.55 -16.34
CA THR A 234 -0.17 5.96 -16.06
C THR A 234 0.82 6.52 -17.08
N GLU A 235 0.37 7.51 -17.82
CA GLU A 235 1.17 8.26 -18.79
C GLU A 235 2.31 9.10 -18.16
N LYS A 236 2.43 9.08 -16.83
CA LYS A 236 3.26 10.03 -16.06
C LYS A 236 4.63 9.51 -15.66
N TYR A 237 5.17 8.53 -16.33
CA TYR A 237 6.57 8.09 -16.05
C TYR A 237 7.63 8.99 -16.69
N GLY A 238 7.35 10.31 -16.80
CA GLY A 238 8.35 11.30 -17.21
C GLY A 238 8.99 11.06 -18.59
N GLY A 239 8.26 10.46 -19.54
CA GLY A 239 8.79 10.13 -20.85
C GLY A 239 9.73 8.91 -20.88
N ILE A 240 9.84 8.16 -19.77
CA ILE A 240 10.71 6.97 -19.68
C ILE A 240 10.03 5.73 -20.28
N VAL A 241 8.71 5.69 -20.20
CA VAL A 241 7.89 4.60 -20.76
C VAL A 241 6.97 5.19 -21.82
N GLU A 242 7.08 4.68 -23.03
CA GLU A 242 6.15 5.06 -24.09
C GLU A 242 4.72 4.62 -23.74
N PRO A 243 3.70 5.45 -23.99
CA PRO A 243 2.32 5.02 -23.84
C PRO A 243 2.05 3.78 -24.70
N PRO A 244 1.16 2.88 -24.26
CA PRO A 244 0.83 1.72 -25.07
C PRO A 244 0.24 2.17 -26.42
N LYS A 245 0.58 1.46 -27.49
CA LYS A 245 -0.02 1.69 -28.81
C LYS A 245 -1.54 1.51 -28.69
N PRO A 246 -2.35 2.24 -29.47
CA PRO A 246 -3.80 2.05 -29.47
C PRO A 246 -4.18 0.57 -29.64
N GLY A 247 -5.05 0.06 -28.78
CA GLY A 247 -5.50 -1.33 -28.79
C GLY A 247 -4.56 -2.34 -28.09
N VAL A 248 -3.42 -1.89 -27.56
CA VAL A 248 -2.54 -2.74 -26.73
C VAL A 248 -2.87 -2.54 -25.25
N GLN A 249 -3.27 -3.63 -24.59
CA GLN A 249 -3.41 -3.64 -23.13
C GLN A 249 -2.06 -4.01 -22.50
N ARG A 250 -1.62 -3.22 -21.54
CA ARG A 250 -0.50 -3.59 -20.67
C ARG A 250 -0.98 -4.54 -19.60
N ARG A 251 -0.10 -5.46 -19.21
CA ARG A 251 -0.37 -6.30 -18.06
C ARG A 251 -0.41 -5.45 -16.79
N SER A 252 -1.45 -5.64 -15.96
CA SER A 252 -1.61 -4.97 -14.68
C SER A 252 -1.61 -5.95 -13.50
N PHE A 253 -1.38 -7.25 -13.75
CA PHE A 253 -1.39 -8.27 -12.72
C PHE A 253 -0.44 -9.43 -13.06
N GLN A 254 0.35 -9.86 -12.07
CA GLN A 254 1.24 -11.01 -12.17
C GLN A 254 1.12 -11.90 -10.93
N LYS A 255 1.29 -13.20 -11.14
CA LYS A 255 1.60 -14.17 -10.09
C LYS A 255 3.03 -14.67 -10.28
N LEU A 256 3.86 -14.53 -9.25
CA LEU A 256 5.21 -15.08 -9.18
C LEU A 256 5.15 -16.33 -8.29
N ILE A 257 5.49 -17.48 -8.86
CA ILE A 257 5.40 -18.77 -8.18
C ILE A 257 6.73 -19.05 -7.47
N LYS A 258 6.65 -19.36 -6.18
CA LYS A 258 7.79 -19.84 -5.40
C LYS A 258 8.20 -21.23 -5.89
N GLN A 259 9.47 -21.37 -6.26
CA GLN A 259 10.05 -22.66 -6.66
C GLN A 259 10.74 -23.35 -5.46
#